data_4b359d396bfbee68a66ec98e097c55ea
#
_entry.id   4b359d396bfbee68a66ec98e097c55ea
#
_cell.length_a   1.000
_cell.length_b   1.000
_cell.length_c   1.000
_cell.angle_alpha   90.00
_cell.angle_beta   90.00
_cell.angle_gamma   90.00
#
_symmetry.space_group_name_H-M   'P 1'
#
loop_
_entity.id
_entity.type
_entity.pdbx_description
1 polymer ?
#
loop_
_entity_poly.entity_id
_entity_poly.type
_entity_poly.pdbx_seq_one_letter_code
_entity_poly.pdbx_strand_id
1 'polypeptide(L)'
;MFTFGRQREKESALHYLKDPQQAHLIEAVVDAVHDLLEGRVSVDAIRPVLARAFVDGGTGVWEQTGSWLRQLIPGQPTLESLWSELAAHSELKVRFRTACFINEMPPTLAREIGSLLSLDRSKKVREMAEAGLHEIGG
;
A
#
# COMPACT_ATOMS: atom_id res chain seq x y z
N MET A 1 -4.93 13.39 -8.42
CA MET A 1 -4.37 12.06 -8.16
C MET A 1 -3.95 11.40 -9.46
N PHE A 2 -4.80 10.72 -10.19
CA PHE A 2 -4.46 10.11 -11.48
C PHE A 2 -4.85 11.06 -12.62
N THR A 3 -4.14 12.17 -12.72
CA THR A 3 -4.46 13.26 -13.65
C THR A 3 -3.93 13.03 -15.07
N PHE A 4 -3.02 12.06 -15.23
CA PHE A 4 -2.45 11.71 -16.52
C PHE A 4 -3.06 10.42 -17.04
N GLY A 5 -2.90 10.16 -18.35
CA GLY A 5 -3.38 8.92 -18.94
C GLY A 5 -2.62 7.69 -18.41
N ARG A 6 -3.25 6.54 -18.58
CA ARG A 6 -2.72 5.25 -18.10
C ARG A 6 -1.28 4.99 -18.52
N GLN A 7 -0.96 5.21 -19.80
CA GLN A 7 0.38 4.94 -20.32
C GLN A 7 1.43 5.84 -19.66
N ARG A 8 1.09 7.09 -19.42
CA ARG A 8 2.02 8.04 -18.78
C ARG A 8 2.23 7.68 -17.31
N GLU A 9 1.19 7.22 -16.63
CA GLU A 9 1.31 6.73 -15.26
C GLU A 9 2.22 5.51 -15.18
N LYS A 10 2.11 4.58 -16.16
CA LYS A 10 3.00 3.43 -16.22
C LYS A 10 4.45 3.84 -16.43
N GLU A 11 4.70 4.76 -17.34
CA GLU A 11 6.06 5.25 -17.60
C GLU A 11 6.65 5.91 -16.36
N SER A 12 5.87 6.72 -15.67
CA SER A 12 6.31 7.36 -14.43
C SER A 12 6.62 6.32 -13.37
N ALA A 13 5.76 5.32 -13.21
CA ALA A 13 5.96 4.26 -12.22
C ALA A 13 7.22 3.45 -12.50
N LEU A 14 7.46 3.12 -13.77
CA LEU A 14 8.63 2.35 -14.19
C LEU A 14 9.93 3.10 -13.95
N HIS A 15 9.90 4.43 -13.98
CA HIS A 15 11.07 5.25 -13.72
C HIS A 15 11.66 5.02 -12.32
N TYR A 16 10.82 4.67 -11.35
CA TYR A 16 11.23 4.47 -9.96
C TYR A 16 11.55 3.02 -9.62
N LEU A 17 11.48 2.09 -10.59
CA LEU A 17 11.80 0.70 -10.35
C LEU A 17 13.29 0.49 -10.21
N LYS A 18 13.69 -0.25 -9.16
CA LYS A 18 15.05 -0.69 -8.97
C LYS A 18 15.33 -1.95 -9.80
N ASP A 19 14.34 -2.82 -9.94
CA ASP A 19 14.45 -4.07 -10.69
C ASP A 19 13.45 -4.07 -11.86
N PRO A 20 13.93 -3.94 -13.12
CA PRO A 20 13.04 -3.93 -14.28
C PRO A 20 12.21 -5.20 -14.45
N GLN A 21 12.64 -6.32 -13.86
CA GLN A 21 11.90 -7.58 -13.95
C GLN A 21 10.57 -7.51 -13.20
N GLN A 22 10.39 -6.51 -12.34
CA GLN A 22 9.15 -6.30 -11.58
C GLN A 22 8.16 -5.36 -12.28
N ALA A 23 8.47 -4.92 -13.49
CA ALA A 23 7.60 -4.01 -14.23
C ALA A 23 6.15 -4.51 -14.31
N HIS A 24 5.97 -5.82 -14.51
CA HIS A 24 4.63 -6.41 -14.61
C HIS A 24 3.77 -6.19 -13.37
N LEU A 25 4.37 -6.16 -12.18
CA LEU A 25 3.64 -5.92 -10.94
C LEU A 25 3.08 -4.49 -10.89
N ILE A 26 3.95 -3.52 -11.19
CA ILE A 26 3.55 -2.12 -11.12
C ILE A 26 2.58 -1.75 -12.25
N GLU A 27 2.78 -2.30 -13.44
CA GLU A 27 1.87 -2.08 -14.55
C GLU A 27 0.48 -2.64 -14.26
N ALA A 28 0.42 -3.81 -13.62
CA ALA A 28 -0.86 -4.40 -13.21
C ALA A 28 -1.59 -3.50 -12.21
N VAL A 29 -0.88 -2.86 -11.30
CA VAL A 29 -1.47 -1.93 -10.34
C VAL A 29 -2.03 -0.71 -11.06
N VAL A 30 -1.27 -0.11 -11.98
CA VAL A 30 -1.74 1.05 -12.75
C VAL A 30 -3.00 0.69 -13.54
N ASP A 31 -3.00 -0.46 -14.23
CA ASP A 31 -4.18 -0.91 -14.97
C ASP A 31 -5.38 -1.10 -14.06
N ALA A 32 -5.19 -1.75 -12.92
CA ALA A 32 -6.27 -2.00 -11.96
C ALA A 32 -6.88 -0.70 -11.44
N VAL A 33 -6.04 0.26 -11.08
CA VAL A 33 -6.49 1.56 -10.56
C VAL A 33 -7.26 2.33 -11.62
N HIS A 34 -6.75 2.40 -12.85
CA HIS A 34 -7.46 3.08 -13.93
C HIS A 34 -8.77 2.40 -14.28
N ASP A 35 -8.80 1.07 -14.30
CA ASP A 35 -10.03 0.32 -14.56
C ASP A 35 -11.08 0.58 -13.47
N LEU A 36 -10.66 0.68 -12.22
CA LEU A 36 -11.55 1.04 -11.12
C LEU A 36 -12.13 2.44 -11.30
N LEU A 37 -11.27 3.42 -11.58
CA LEU A 37 -11.68 4.82 -11.72
C LEU A 37 -12.57 5.03 -12.94
N GLU A 38 -12.40 4.21 -13.98
CA GLU A 38 -13.23 4.24 -15.18
C GLU A 38 -14.53 3.44 -15.04
N GLY A 39 -14.74 2.80 -13.88
CA GLY A 39 -15.95 2.04 -13.61
C GLY A 39 -16.01 0.68 -14.28
N ARG A 40 -14.88 0.15 -14.77
CA ARG A 40 -14.82 -1.13 -15.48
C ARG A 40 -14.77 -2.34 -14.55
N VAL A 41 -14.24 -2.17 -13.34
CA VAL A 41 -14.09 -3.24 -12.36
C VAL A 41 -14.53 -2.74 -10.99
N SER A 42 -14.86 -3.68 -10.10
CA SER A 42 -15.20 -3.36 -8.72
C SER A 42 -13.93 -3.19 -7.87
N VAL A 43 -14.10 -2.58 -6.70
CA VAL A 43 -13.01 -2.46 -5.73
C VAL A 43 -12.50 -3.84 -5.30
N ASP A 44 -13.38 -4.83 -5.18
CA ASP A 44 -12.98 -6.18 -4.80
C ASP A 44 -12.07 -6.83 -5.86
N ALA A 45 -12.25 -6.49 -7.12
CA ALA A 45 -11.44 -7.03 -8.21
C ALA A 45 -9.98 -6.54 -8.14
N ILE A 46 -9.74 -5.33 -7.62
CA ILE A 46 -8.38 -4.79 -7.56
C ILE A 46 -7.63 -5.15 -6.28
N ARG A 47 -8.33 -5.60 -5.22
CA ARG A 47 -7.70 -5.94 -3.95
C ARG A 47 -6.54 -6.94 -4.11
N PRO A 48 -6.72 -8.09 -4.80
CA PRO A 48 -5.62 -9.03 -4.96
C PRO A 48 -4.46 -8.48 -5.78
N VAL A 49 -4.72 -7.59 -6.73
CA VAL A 49 -3.66 -6.96 -7.53
C VAL A 49 -2.79 -6.05 -6.65
N LEU A 50 -3.44 -5.21 -5.84
CA LEU A 50 -2.72 -4.33 -4.90
C LEU A 50 -1.95 -5.15 -3.87
N ALA A 51 -2.59 -6.17 -3.30
CA ALA A 51 -1.97 -7.02 -2.29
C ALA A 51 -0.73 -7.72 -2.85
N ARG A 52 -0.82 -8.28 -4.05
CA ARG A 52 0.30 -8.98 -4.68
C ARG A 52 1.50 -8.05 -4.89
N ALA A 53 1.25 -6.85 -5.40
CA ALA A 53 2.33 -5.88 -5.64
C ALA A 53 2.98 -5.44 -4.33
N PHE A 54 2.19 -5.25 -3.28
CA PHE A 54 2.71 -4.83 -1.98
C PHE A 54 3.51 -5.95 -1.29
N VAL A 55 3.08 -7.19 -1.44
CA VAL A 55 3.72 -8.36 -0.82
C VAL A 55 4.94 -8.82 -1.61
N ASP A 56 4.79 -9.01 -2.91
CA ASP A 56 5.83 -9.59 -3.77
C ASP A 56 6.78 -8.56 -4.38
N GLY A 57 6.36 -7.30 -4.43
CA GLY A 57 7.18 -6.23 -5.02
C GLY A 57 8.38 -5.88 -4.15
N GLY A 58 9.45 -5.46 -4.81
CA GLY A 58 10.63 -4.91 -4.15
C GLY A 58 10.59 -3.39 -4.12
N THR A 59 11.78 -2.79 -3.96
CA THR A 59 11.95 -1.34 -3.92
C THR A 59 11.37 -0.67 -5.17
N GLY A 60 10.57 0.35 -4.96
CA GLY A 60 9.87 1.07 -6.02
C GLY A 60 8.50 0.50 -6.34
N VAL A 61 8.23 -0.77 -6.04
CA VAL A 61 6.93 -1.39 -6.28
C VAL A 61 6.03 -1.26 -5.05
N TRP A 62 6.45 -1.78 -3.91
CA TRP A 62 5.59 -1.75 -2.73
C TRP A 62 5.34 -0.32 -2.21
N GLU A 63 6.34 0.56 -2.32
CA GLU A 63 6.18 1.95 -1.91
C GLU A 63 5.14 2.68 -2.77
N GLN A 64 5.22 2.52 -4.09
CA GLN A 64 4.24 3.12 -4.99
C GLN A 64 2.85 2.54 -4.79
N THR A 65 2.77 1.22 -4.58
CA THR A 65 1.49 0.54 -4.32
C THR A 65 0.82 1.08 -3.05
N GLY A 66 1.60 1.23 -1.97
CA GLY A 66 1.09 1.81 -0.73
C GLY A 66 0.61 3.24 -0.92
N SER A 67 1.34 4.03 -1.70
CA SER A 67 0.96 5.40 -2.01
C SER A 67 -0.37 5.46 -2.77
N TRP A 68 -0.59 4.58 -3.74
CA TRP A 68 -1.87 4.53 -4.45
C TRP A 68 -3.00 4.07 -3.56
N LEU A 69 -2.75 3.07 -2.70
CA LEU A 69 -3.75 2.62 -1.73
C LEU A 69 -4.19 3.78 -0.83
N ARG A 70 -3.23 4.56 -0.33
CA ARG A 70 -3.53 5.75 0.46
C ARG A 70 -4.42 6.72 -0.30
N GLN A 71 -4.12 6.96 -1.58
CA GLN A 71 -4.86 7.92 -2.39
C GLN A 71 -6.27 7.42 -2.74
N LEU A 72 -6.47 6.11 -2.87
CA LEU A 72 -7.76 5.53 -3.22
C LEU A 72 -8.75 5.46 -2.06
N ILE A 73 -8.26 5.30 -0.83
CA ILE A 73 -9.10 5.06 0.35
C ILE A 73 -10.19 6.12 0.54
N PRO A 74 -9.94 7.44 0.41
CA PRO A 74 -11.02 8.42 0.60
C PRO A 74 -12.23 8.20 -0.29
N GLY A 75 -12.02 7.74 -1.54
CA GLY A 75 -13.11 7.42 -2.45
C GLY A 75 -13.59 5.97 -2.37
N GLN A 76 -12.79 5.09 -1.77
CA GLN A 76 -13.06 3.65 -1.68
C GLN A 76 -12.74 3.16 -0.26
N PRO A 77 -13.56 3.56 0.74
CA PRO A 77 -13.22 3.29 2.15
C PRO A 77 -13.14 1.81 2.51
N THR A 78 -13.76 0.93 1.73
CA THR A 78 -13.64 -0.53 1.95
C THR A 78 -12.22 -1.03 1.78
N LEU A 79 -11.34 -0.26 1.10
CA LEU A 79 -9.93 -0.61 0.96
C LEU A 79 -9.15 -0.47 2.28
N GLU A 80 -9.71 0.18 3.31
CA GLU A 80 -9.05 0.25 4.61
C GLU A 80 -8.76 -1.14 5.17
N SER A 81 -9.65 -2.10 4.92
CA SER A 81 -9.46 -3.47 5.40
C SER A 81 -8.25 -4.16 4.76
N LEU A 82 -7.79 -3.70 3.61
CA LEU A 82 -6.58 -4.24 3.01
C LEU A 82 -5.36 -3.93 3.88
N TRP A 83 -5.27 -2.72 4.45
CA TRP A 83 -4.22 -2.40 5.41
C TRP A 83 -4.24 -3.33 6.61
N SER A 84 -5.44 -3.65 7.12
CA SER A 84 -5.59 -4.58 8.25
C SER A 84 -5.11 -5.98 7.89
N GLU A 85 -5.41 -6.45 6.70
CA GLU A 85 -4.94 -7.76 6.21
C GLU A 85 -3.42 -7.79 6.08
N LEU A 86 -2.82 -6.72 5.55
CA LEU A 86 -1.37 -6.63 5.41
C LEU A 86 -0.67 -6.54 6.77
N ALA A 87 -1.29 -5.86 7.74
CA ALA A 87 -0.77 -5.79 9.11
C ALA A 87 -0.76 -7.16 9.80
N ALA A 88 -1.67 -8.04 9.41
CA ALA A 88 -1.77 -9.39 9.97
C ALA A 88 -1.02 -10.45 9.15
N HIS A 89 -0.28 -10.03 8.13
CA HIS A 89 0.44 -10.96 7.24
C HIS A 89 1.49 -11.78 7.99
N SER A 90 1.67 -13.03 7.59
CA SER A 90 2.62 -13.93 8.24
C SER A 90 4.09 -13.52 8.03
N GLU A 91 4.41 -12.88 6.92
CA GLU A 91 5.78 -12.46 6.63
C GLU A 91 6.13 -11.14 7.32
N LEU A 92 7.26 -11.14 8.01
CA LEU A 92 7.78 -9.97 8.70
C LEU A 92 7.95 -8.78 7.77
N LYS A 93 8.47 -9.01 6.56
CA LYS A 93 8.71 -7.92 5.62
C LYS A 93 7.42 -7.18 5.25
N VAL A 94 6.29 -7.89 5.16
CA VAL A 94 5.00 -7.29 4.82
C VAL A 94 4.47 -6.47 5.99
N ARG A 95 4.58 -6.99 7.21
CA ARG A 95 4.18 -6.24 8.40
C ARG A 95 5.04 -4.99 8.57
N PHE A 96 6.35 -5.09 8.28
CA PHE A 96 7.25 -3.93 8.33
C PHE A 96 6.84 -2.87 7.29
N ARG A 97 6.59 -3.28 6.05
CA ARG A 97 6.14 -2.37 5.00
C ARG A 97 4.83 -1.67 5.38
N THR A 98 3.92 -2.41 6.00
CA THR A 98 2.65 -1.85 6.49
C THR A 98 2.91 -0.81 7.57
N ALA A 99 3.82 -1.09 8.49
CA ALA A 99 4.18 -0.14 9.54
C ALA A 99 4.75 1.16 8.97
N CYS A 100 5.43 1.11 7.84
CA CYS A 100 5.95 2.30 7.17
C CYS A 100 4.87 3.27 6.71
N PHE A 101 3.63 2.80 6.55
CA PHE A 101 2.52 3.62 6.08
C PHE A 101 1.54 4.08 7.17
N ILE A 102 1.81 3.77 8.43
CA ILE A 102 0.90 4.13 9.53
C ILE A 102 0.56 5.62 9.53
N ASN A 103 1.56 6.48 9.35
CA ASN A 103 1.33 7.93 9.36
C ASN A 103 0.56 8.45 8.14
N GLU A 104 0.30 7.59 7.16
CA GLU A 104 -0.46 7.95 5.96
C GLU A 104 -1.84 7.30 5.91
N MET A 105 -2.19 6.54 6.94
CA MET A 105 -3.51 5.93 7.06
C MET A 105 -4.53 6.89 7.66
N PRO A 106 -5.85 6.66 7.45
CA PRO A 106 -6.88 7.41 8.18
C PRO A 106 -6.64 7.32 9.69
N PRO A 107 -6.88 8.38 10.45
CA PRO A 107 -6.45 8.45 11.87
C PRO A 107 -6.87 7.29 12.77
N THR A 108 -8.12 6.84 12.68
CA THR A 108 -8.59 5.73 13.51
C THR A 108 -7.86 4.44 13.15
N LEU A 109 -7.75 4.16 11.85
CA LEU A 109 -7.05 2.98 11.34
C LEU A 109 -5.57 3.02 11.71
N ALA A 110 -4.95 4.20 11.57
CA ALA A 110 -3.54 4.40 11.93
C ALA A 110 -3.27 4.01 13.38
N ARG A 111 -4.13 4.44 14.29
CA ARG A 111 -4.00 4.12 15.72
C ARG A 111 -4.21 2.63 15.98
N GLU A 112 -5.19 2.01 15.34
CA GLU A 112 -5.46 0.59 15.48
C GLU A 112 -4.29 -0.26 15.01
N ILE A 113 -3.81 -0.01 13.80
CA ILE A 113 -2.71 -0.77 13.21
C ILE A 113 -1.40 -0.47 13.93
N GLY A 114 -1.17 0.81 14.27
CA GLY A 114 0.01 1.20 15.02
C GLY A 114 0.08 0.53 16.38
N SER A 115 -1.04 0.46 17.10
CA SER A 115 -1.10 -0.21 18.39
C SER A 115 -0.86 -1.72 18.25
N LEU A 116 -1.43 -2.34 17.22
CA LEU A 116 -1.22 -3.75 16.96
C LEU A 116 0.25 -4.04 16.65
N LEU A 117 0.85 -3.31 15.72
CA LEU A 117 2.21 -3.56 15.27
C LEU A 117 3.27 -3.12 16.28
N SER A 118 2.95 -2.21 17.21
CA SER A 118 3.86 -1.86 18.30
C SER A 118 4.04 -3.01 19.29
N LEU A 119 3.20 -4.04 19.21
CA LEU A 119 3.31 -5.26 20.00
C LEU A 119 3.83 -6.44 19.17
N ASP A 120 4.28 -6.19 17.96
CA ASP A 120 4.75 -7.25 17.06
C ASP A 120 5.95 -8.01 17.65
N ARG A 121 6.09 -9.28 17.31
CA ARG A 121 7.22 -10.09 17.77
C ARG A 121 8.57 -9.63 17.21
N SER A 122 8.57 -8.87 16.12
CA SER A 122 9.78 -8.31 15.52
C SER A 122 10.07 -6.92 16.08
N LYS A 123 11.29 -6.73 16.59
CA LYS A 123 11.74 -5.42 17.07
C LYS A 123 11.67 -4.37 15.97
N LYS A 124 12.08 -4.75 14.74
CA LYS A 124 12.08 -3.86 13.59
C LYS A 124 10.67 -3.34 13.29
N VAL A 125 9.67 -4.22 13.34
CA VAL A 125 8.27 -3.84 13.12
C VAL A 125 7.78 -2.95 14.25
N ARG A 126 8.06 -3.33 15.52
CA ARG A 126 7.64 -2.52 16.68
C ARG A 126 8.18 -1.10 16.60
N GLU A 127 9.46 -0.95 16.30
CA GLU A 127 10.09 0.37 16.25
C GLU A 127 9.51 1.23 15.14
N MET A 128 9.25 0.64 13.97
CA MET A 128 8.65 1.38 12.86
C MET A 128 7.22 1.79 13.19
N ALA A 129 6.45 0.92 13.85
CA ALA A 129 5.08 1.24 14.26
C ALA A 129 5.06 2.37 15.30
N GLU A 130 5.97 2.33 16.26
CA GLU A 130 6.10 3.38 17.28
C GLU A 130 6.45 4.72 16.64
N ALA A 131 7.35 4.71 15.65
CA ALA A 131 7.70 5.92 14.91
C ALA A 131 6.50 6.49 14.17
N GLY A 132 5.71 5.64 13.52
CA GLY A 132 4.49 6.06 12.82
C GLY A 132 3.45 6.66 13.77
N LEU A 133 3.24 6.03 14.91
CA LEU A 133 2.34 6.54 15.94
C LEU A 133 2.80 7.90 16.48
N HIS A 134 4.10 8.06 16.66
CA HIS A 134 4.67 9.32 17.14
C HIS A 134 4.39 10.45 16.13
N GLU A 135 4.54 10.18 14.84
CA GLU A 135 4.29 11.17 13.79
C GLU A 135 2.84 11.65 13.74
N ILE A 136 1.89 10.79 14.07
CA ILE A 136 0.47 11.20 14.07
C ILE A 136 0.05 11.84 15.40
N GLY A 137 0.99 12.07 16.29
CA GLY A 137 0.73 12.74 17.57
C GLY A 137 0.03 11.87 18.59
N GLY A 138 0.06 10.57 18.35
CA GLY A 138 -0.63 9.61 19.22
C GLY A 138 0.27 8.93 20.20
#